data_308661f662d266bfcd0a343082f16a0a
#
_entry.id   308661f662d266bfcd0a343082f16a0a
#
_cell.length_a   1.000
_cell.length_b   1.000
_cell.length_c   1.000
_cell.angle_alpha   90.00
_cell.angle_beta   90.00
_cell.angle_gamma   90.00
#
_symmetry.space_group_name_H-M   'P 1'
#
loop_
_entity.id
_entity.type
_entity.pdbx_description
1 polymer ?
#
loop_
_entity_poly.entity_id
_entity_poly.type
_entity_poly.pdbx_seq_one_letter_code
_entity_poly.pdbx_strand_id
1 'polypeptide(L)'
;MLALKLRPAFRPKFRRLPKENLMTIAAGFICTDGIVLCADTQEVIYSYAKVNTEKMRQLETPAYNVVFTGAGDTGLLETTIQLMEQALLDKKPSHDREIEKVLRDSLLETFSRHVAPYANFPQEDRPTADILIGIQYPTSTSLYRAYGTSFLQVTEPQCIGSGVVLGKSLIAQLFDSSMTIGRGWLIALYVLNQAKTWVDGCGGNTDILLLSAHNKGITRIPTTEVEDLESHFKQFDAFVRPLFMAVADRNVPHEKYEQLVKRFRLDMLGLRGKFMEYEEFFRRLCELQGVAYPLPETIPEL
;
A
#
# COMPACT_ATOMS: atom_id res chain seq x y z
N MET A 1 13.34 -58.69 -41.48
CA MET A 1 13.14 -57.24 -41.24
C MET A 1 12.42 -57.02 -39.94
N LEU A 2 13.14 -56.80 -38.83
CA LEU A 2 12.55 -56.51 -37.51
C LEU A 2 12.42 -55.01 -37.38
N ALA A 3 11.15 -54.54 -37.25
CA ALA A 3 10.86 -53.12 -36.96
C ALA A 3 11.05 -52.86 -35.47
N LEU A 4 12.10 -52.11 -35.13
CA LEU A 4 12.28 -51.57 -33.77
C LEU A 4 11.16 -50.53 -33.48
N LYS A 5 10.24 -50.86 -32.60
CA LYS A 5 9.29 -49.90 -32.02
C LYS A 5 10.07 -49.01 -31.04
N LEU A 6 10.36 -47.80 -31.41
CA LEU A 6 10.85 -46.74 -30.53
C LEU A 6 9.74 -46.46 -29.48
N ARG A 7 10.07 -46.67 -28.21
CA ARG A 7 9.21 -46.26 -27.08
C ARG A 7 9.19 -44.71 -27.04
N PRO A 8 8.03 -44.09 -26.82
CA PRO A 8 7.99 -42.64 -26.67
C PRO A 8 8.85 -42.21 -25.47
N ALA A 9 9.67 -41.25 -25.66
CA ALA A 9 10.54 -40.66 -24.65
C ALA A 9 9.67 -40.21 -23.47
N PHE A 10 10.04 -40.65 -22.27
CA PHE A 10 9.45 -40.25 -21.01
C PHE A 10 9.72 -38.75 -20.83
N ARG A 11 8.76 -37.87 -21.14
CA ARG A 11 8.78 -36.48 -20.78
C ARG A 11 8.42 -36.39 -19.30
N PRO A 12 9.35 -36.01 -18.39
CA PRO A 12 8.99 -35.78 -17.01
C PRO A 12 7.92 -34.69 -17.00
N LYS A 13 6.74 -34.98 -16.50
CA LYS A 13 5.75 -33.98 -16.16
C LYS A 13 6.34 -33.21 -14.97
N PHE A 14 7.05 -32.12 -15.25
CA PHE A 14 7.33 -31.16 -14.22
C PHE A 14 5.99 -30.74 -13.64
N ARG A 15 5.69 -31.19 -12.42
CA ARG A 15 4.56 -30.74 -11.65
C ARG A 15 4.77 -29.24 -11.49
N ARG A 16 3.98 -28.43 -12.18
CA ARG A 16 4.03 -26.96 -12.03
C ARG A 16 3.89 -26.70 -10.54
N LEU A 17 4.90 -26.09 -9.96
CA LEU A 17 4.75 -25.47 -8.64
C LEU A 17 3.62 -24.45 -8.79
N PRO A 18 2.68 -24.38 -7.81
CA PRO A 18 1.65 -23.37 -7.88
C PRO A 18 2.34 -22.01 -8.00
N LYS A 19 1.87 -21.18 -8.94
CA LYS A 19 2.35 -19.83 -9.12
C LYS A 19 2.34 -19.16 -7.75
N GLU A 20 3.45 -18.55 -7.37
CA GLU A 20 3.47 -17.67 -6.21
C GLU A 20 2.44 -16.57 -6.50
N ASN A 21 1.26 -16.70 -5.90
CA ASN A 21 0.27 -15.66 -5.97
C ASN A 21 0.94 -14.42 -5.37
N LEU A 22 0.89 -13.32 -6.10
CA LEU A 22 1.37 -12.00 -5.67
C LEU A 22 0.73 -11.63 -4.33
N MET A 23 1.36 -12.07 -3.24
CA MET A 23 0.79 -12.03 -1.90
C MET A 23 1.24 -10.76 -1.21
N THR A 24 0.58 -9.66 -1.51
CA THR A 24 0.87 -8.36 -0.91
C THR A 24 -0.30 -7.41 -1.07
N ILE A 25 -0.29 -6.35 -0.29
CA ILE A 25 -1.10 -5.17 -0.53
C ILE A 25 -0.19 -3.94 -0.40
N ALA A 26 -0.25 -3.07 -1.41
CA ALA A 26 0.30 -1.73 -1.32
C ALA A 26 -0.75 -0.72 -1.80
N ALA A 27 -0.76 0.46 -1.19
CA ALA A 27 -1.71 1.50 -1.55
C ALA A 27 -1.07 2.90 -1.51
N GLY A 28 -1.62 3.80 -2.32
CA GLY A 28 -1.25 5.20 -2.37
C GLY A 28 -2.49 6.08 -2.34
N PHE A 29 -2.48 7.09 -1.48
CA PHE A 29 -3.59 8.03 -1.26
C PHE A 29 -3.12 9.44 -1.59
N ILE A 30 -3.92 10.14 -2.39
CA ILE A 30 -3.65 11.53 -2.75
C ILE A 30 -4.51 12.39 -1.83
N CYS A 31 -3.85 13.13 -0.95
CA CYS A 31 -4.48 14.03 0.01
C CYS A 31 -4.31 15.49 -0.44
N THR A 32 -5.03 16.41 0.19
CA THR A 32 -4.98 17.84 -0.14
C THR A 32 -3.60 18.46 0.06
N ASP A 33 -2.83 17.94 0.99
CA ASP A 33 -1.53 18.44 1.43
C ASP A 33 -0.37 17.46 1.19
N GLY A 34 -0.60 16.38 0.41
CA GLY A 34 0.46 15.43 0.12
C GLY A 34 -0.01 14.04 -0.29
N ILE A 35 0.87 13.07 -0.15
CA ILE A 35 0.63 11.66 -0.49
C ILE A 35 0.97 10.77 0.69
N VAL A 36 0.11 9.76 0.90
CA VAL A 36 0.39 8.63 1.78
C VAL A 36 0.67 7.40 0.93
N LEU A 37 1.79 6.75 1.16
CA LEU A 37 2.12 5.44 0.60
C LEU A 37 2.23 4.43 1.73
N CYS A 38 1.65 3.24 1.53
CA CYS A 38 1.69 2.19 2.53
C CYS A 38 1.78 0.80 1.88
N ALA A 39 2.39 -0.14 2.59
CA ALA A 39 2.48 -1.54 2.19
C ALA A 39 2.52 -2.47 3.40
N ASP A 40 2.06 -3.71 3.22
CA ASP A 40 2.35 -4.79 4.14
C ASP A 40 3.80 -5.29 3.97
N THR A 41 4.37 -5.90 5.01
CA THR A 41 5.75 -6.41 4.94
C THR A 41 5.83 -7.90 4.69
N GLN A 42 4.72 -8.64 4.64
CA GLN A 42 4.78 -10.08 4.47
C GLN A 42 5.17 -10.46 3.04
N GLU A 43 6.19 -11.29 2.95
CA GLU A 43 6.54 -12.02 1.73
C GLU A 43 6.36 -13.52 1.98
N VAL A 44 5.85 -14.25 0.99
CA VAL A 44 5.69 -15.71 1.06
C VAL A 44 6.66 -16.36 0.10
N ILE A 45 7.64 -17.06 0.65
CA ILE A 45 8.68 -17.74 -0.11
C ILE A 45 8.26 -19.20 -0.33
N TYR A 46 8.23 -19.65 -1.58
CA TYR A 46 7.88 -21.02 -1.99
C TYR A 46 6.57 -21.54 -1.40
N SER A 47 5.59 -20.68 -1.17
CA SER A 47 4.28 -21.03 -0.57
C SER A 47 4.34 -21.63 0.85
N TYR A 48 5.47 -21.59 1.52
CA TYR A 48 5.66 -22.22 2.84
C TYR A 48 6.14 -21.25 3.92
N ALA A 49 7.11 -20.40 3.60
CA ALA A 49 7.72 -19.51 4.57
C ALA A 49 7.15 -18.09 4.44
N LYS A 50 6.73 -17.53 5.57
CA LYS A 50 6.34 -16.12 5.69
C LYS A 50 7.49 -15.38 6.32
N VAL A 51 8.01 -14.38 5.63
CA VAL A 51 9.08 -13.50 6.10
C VAL A 51 8.63 -12.06 6.03
N ASN A 52 9.18 -11.21 6.88
CA ASN A 52 8.98 -9.78 6.77
C ASN A 52 10.09 -9.19 5.90
N THR A 53 9.71 -8.50 4.84
CA THR A 53 10.60 -7.87 3.87
C THR A 53 10.21 -6.41 3.72
N GLU A 54 11.19 -5.53 3.66
CA GLU A 54 10.94 -4.12 3.37
C GLU A 54 10.50 -3.98 1.91
N LYS A 55 9.23 -3.56 1.70
CA LYS A 55 8.63 -3.39 0.36
C LYS A 55 8.60 -1.93 -0.09
N MET A 56 9.09 -1.03 0.75
CA MET A 56 9.13 0.40 0.45
C MET A 56 10.58 0.87 0.33
N ARG A 57 10.86 1.58 -0.75
CA ARG A 57 12.16 2.23 -1.00
C ARG A 57 11.98 3.72 -1.05
N GLN A 58 12.95 4.46 -0.56
CA GLN A 58 12.94 5.92 -0.58
C GLN A 58 14.26 6.46 -1.12
N LEU A 59 14.17 7.51 -1.92
CA LEU A 59 15.28 8.28 -2.44
C LEU A 59 15.07 9.75 -2.12
N GLU A 60 15.95 10.33 -1.32
CA GLU A 60 15.93 11.74 -0.98
C GLU A 60 17.06 12.47 -1.72
N THR A 61 16.70 13.55 -2.40
CA THR A 61 17.63 14.43 -3.10
C THR A 61 17.36 15.89 -2.73
N PRO A 62 18.28 16.82 -2.98
CA PRO A 62 18.03 18.24 -2.72
C PRO A 62 16.88 18.84 -3.56
N ALA A 63 16.57 18.24 -4.72
CA ALA A 63 15.60 18.77 -5.68
C ALA A 63 14.22 18.09 -5.58
N TYR A 64 14.17 16.83 -5.16
CA TYR A 64 12.93 16.03 -5.06
C TYR A 64 13.15 14.82 -4.18
N ASN A 65 12.06 14.25 -3.67
CA ASN A 65 12.06 12.99 -2.97
C ASN A 65 11.14 11.99 -3.70
N VAL A 66 11.51 10.71 -3.68
CA VAL A 66 10.74 9.65 -4.33
C VAL A 66 10.57 8.48 -3.37
N VAL A 67 9.36 7.94 -3.32
CA VAL A 67 9.03 6.72 -2.61
C VAL A 67 8.47 5.71 -3.59
N PHE A 68 8.98 4.49 -3.53
CA PHE A 68 8.53 3.36 -4.32
C PHE A 68 7.91 2.31 -3.40
N THR A 69 6.82 1.71 -3.85
CA THR A 69 6.27 0.48 -3.29
C THR A 69 5.64 -0.34 -4.40
N GLY A 70 5.51 -1.65 -4.22
CA GLY A 70 5.01 -2.45 -5.32
C GLY A 70 4.51 -3.83 -4.91
N ALA A 71 3.90 -4.48 -5.90
CA ALA A 71 3.43 -5.85 -5.85
C ALA A 71 3.83 -6.58 -7.13
N GLY A 72 4.20 -7.84 -7.04
CA GLY A 72 4.60 -8.58 -8.21
C GLY A 72 5.69 -9.60 -7.93
N ASP A 73 6.39 -9.99 -8.99
CA ASP A 73 7.61 -10.77 -8.88
C ASP A 73 8.69 -9.94 -8.18
N THR A 74 9.15 -10.41 -7.03
CA THR A 74 10.08 -9.67 -6.16
C THR A 74 11.37 -9.31 -6.91
N GLY A 75 11.94 -10.24 -7.69
CA GLY A 75 13.17 -10.00 -8.43
C GLY A 75 13.00 -8.93 -9.51
N LEU A 76 11.86 -8.95 -10.24
CA LEU A 76 11.55 -7.94 -11.24
C LEU A 76 11.28 -6.58 -10.59
N LEU A 77 10.53 -6.57 -9.48
CA LEU A 77 10.21 -5.38 -8.72
C LEU A 77 11.49 -4.68 -8.22
N GLU A 78 12.36 -5.42 -7.53
CA GLU A 78 13.62 -4.89 -7.03
C GLU A 78 14.51 -4.37 -8.14
N THR A 79 14.66 -5.14 -9.22
CA THR A 79 15.47 -4.73 -10.39
C THR A 79 14.93 -3.45 -11.01
N THR A 80 13.60 -3.33 -11.13
CA THR A 80 12.97 -2.13 -11.71
C THR A 80 13.20 -0.91 -10.83
N ILE A 81 12.98 -1.03 -9.52
CA ILE A 81 13.19 0.08 -8.58
C ILE A 81 14.66 0.50 -8.55
N GLN A 82 15.60 -0.45 -8.49
CA GLN A 82 17.03 -0.15 -8.50
C GLN A 82 17.45 0.59 -9.76
N LEU A 83 16.97 0.18 -10.95
CA LEU A 83 17.24 0.88 -12.20
C LEU A 83 16.67 2.30 -12.21
N MET A 84 15.46 2.49 -11.67
CA MET A 84 14.85 3.80 -11.53
C MET A 84 15.65 4.71 -10.58
N GLU A 85 16.03 4.22 -9.40
CA GLU A 85 16.86 4.94 -8.42
C GLU A 85 18.20 5.35 -9.03
N GLN A 86 18.91 4.39 -9.65
CA GLN A 86 20.21 4.66 -10.27
C GLN A 86 20.10 5.69 -11.40
N ALA A 87 19.09 5.57 -12.25
CA ALA A 87 18.88 6.52 -13.35
C ALA A 87 18.57 7.95 -12.84
N LEU A 88 17.83 8.08 -11.72
CA LEU A 88 17.59 9.37 -11.08
C LEU A 88 18.87 9.97 -10.49
N LEU A 89 19.72 9.15 -9.86
CA LEU A 89 21.00 9.58 -9.29
C LEU A 89 22.01 10.01 -10.37
N ASP A 90 22.05 9.27 -11.50
CA ASP A 90 22.99 9.54 -12.58
C ASP A 90 22.59 10.77 -13.41
N LYS A 91 21.32 10.85 -13.79
CA LYS A 91 20.80 11.93 -14.65
C LYS A 91 20.51 13.22 -13.92
N LYS A 92 20.29 13.16 -12.59
CA LYS A 92 19.99 14.31 -11.72
C LYS A 92 18.96 15.27 -12.32
N PRO A 93 17.77 14.77 -12.69
CA PRO A 93 16.76 15.62 -13.31
C PRO A 93 16.39 16.78 -12.39
N SER A 94 16.11 17.93 -12.97
CA SER A 94 15.87 19.19 -12.24
C SER A 94 14.40 19.61 -12.19
N HIS A 95 13.54 18.98 -13.00
CA HIS A 95 12.12 19.32 -13.05
C HIS A 95 11.26 18.08 -13.36
N ASP A 96 9.97 18.19 -13.06
CA ASP A 96 8.97 17.14 -13.06
C ASP A 96 8.98 16.26 -14.34
N ARG A 97 8.95 16.90 -15.51
CA ARG A 97 8.93 16.19 -16.81
C ARG A 97 10.19 15.35 -17.06
N GLU A 98 11.33 15.81 -16.57
CA GLU A 98 12.58 15.04 -16.68
C GLU A 98 12.55 13.83 -15.76
N ILE A 99 12.05 13.99 -14.52
CA ILE A 99 11.88 12.90 -13.57
C ILE A 99 10.96 11.82 -14.15
N GLU A 100 9.78 12.22 -14.65
CA GLU A 100 8.84 11.31 -15.29
C GLU A 100 9.47 10.57 -16.48
N LYS A 101 10.22 11.29 -17.32
CA LYS A 101 10.90 10.69 -18.46
C LYS A 101 11.92 9.67 -18.01
N VAL A 102 12.75 9.98 -17.02
CA VAL A 102 13.77 9.07 -16.47
C VAL A 102 13.11 7.78 -15.95
N LEU A 103 12.05 7.91 -15.17
CA LEU A 103 11.32 6.76 -14.60
C LEU A 103 10.65 5.91 -15.69
N ARG A 104 10.02 6.55 -16.67
CA ARG A 104 9.40 5.86 -17.81
C ARG A 104 10.43 5.12 -18.66
N ASP A 105 11.56 5.76 -18.97
CA ASP A 105 12.64 5.15 -19.76
C ASP A 105 13.19 3.91 -19.02
N SER A 106 13.40 4.01 -17.70
CA SER A 106 13.86 2.89 -16.86
C SER A 106 12.85 1.74 -16.83
N LEU A 107 11.55 2.04 -16.76
CA LEU A 107 10.49 1.03 -16.84
C LEU A 107 10.53 0.28 -18.18
N LEU A 108 10.63 1.01 -19.30
CA LEU A 108 10.70 0.43 -20.64
C LEU A 108 11.97 -0.42 -20.84
N GLU A 109 13.09 0.02 -20.29
CA GLU A 109 14.33 -0.75 -20.29
C GLU A 109 14.17 -2.06 -19.52
N THR A 110 13.63 -2.02 -18.30
CA THR A 110 13.35 -3.22 -17.51
C THR A 110 12.41 -4.17 -18.25
N PHE A 111 11.30 -3.64 -18.80
CA PHE A 111 10.36 -4.45 -19.56
C PHE A 111 11.03 -5.15 -20.75
N SER A 112 11.82 -4.42 -21.52
CA SER A 112 12.55 -4.95 -22.70
C SER A 112 13.51 -6.06 -22.32
N ARG A 113 14.23 -5.92 -21.20
CA ARG A 113 15.26 -6.89 -20.78
C ARG A 113 14.71 -8.10 -20.04
N HIS A 114 13.68 -7.90 -19.22
CA HIS A 114 13.25 -8.91 -18.24
C HIS A 114 11.83 -9.45 -18.47
N VAL A 115 10.99 -8.80 -19.28
CA VAL A 115 9.62 -9.25 -19.54
C VAL A 115 9.42 -9.67 -21.00
N ALA A 116 9.91 -8.87 -21.97
CA ALA A 116 9.75 -9.15 -23.39
C ALA A 116 10.32 -10.51 -23.84
N PRO A 117 11.44 -11.03 -23.29
CA PRO A 117 11.92 -12.36 -23.62
C PRO A 117 10.93 -13.49 -23.30
N TYR A 118 9.99 -13.25 -22.38
CA TYR A 118 8.94 -14.21 -21.98
C TYR A 118 7.67 -14.08 -22.81
N ALA A 119 7.67 -13.31 -23.92
CA ALA A 119 6.47 -13.07 -24.73
C ALA A 119 5.79 -14.36 -25.28
N ASN A 120 6.59 -15.43 -25.49
CA ASN A 120 6.10 -16.73 -25.95
C ASN A 120 5.61 -17.65 -24.82
N PHE A 121 5.74 -17.25 -23.56
CA PHE A 121 5.22 -17.99 -22.44
C PHE A 121 3.73 -17.64 -22.21
N PRO A 122 2.95 -18.55 -21.58
CA PRO A 122 1.60 -18.22 -21.12
C PRO A 122 1.61 -16.94 -20.25
N GLN A 123 0.55 -16.16 -20.31
CA GLN A 123 0.49 -14.88 -19.59
C GLN A 123 0.72 -15.04 -18.08
N GLU A 124 0.23 -16.14 -17.52
CA GLU A 124 0.41 -16.49 -16.12
C GLU A 124 1.86 -16.84 -15.74
N ASP A 125 2.72 -17.16 -16.68
CA ASP A 125 4.12 -17.52 -16.44
C ASP A 125 5.08 -16.33 -16.69
N ARG A 126 4.55 -15.18 -17.11
CA ARG A 126 5.37 -13.97 -17.35
C ARG A 126 5.61 -13.23 -16.04
N PRO A 127 6.84 -12.76 -15.78
CA PRO A 127 7.10 -11.93 -14.62
C PRO A 127 6.31 -10.61 -14.71
N THR A 128 5.76 -10.16 -13.60
CA THR A 128 4.98 -8.92 -13.55
C THR A 128 5.38 -8.10 -12.33
N ALA A 129 5.41 -6.79 -12.49
CA ALA A 129 5.56 -5.83 -11.40
C ALA A 129 4.52 -4.72 -11.58
N ASP A 130 3.90 -4.34 -10.47
CA ASP A 130 2.97 -3.22 -10.36
C ASP A 130 3.51 -2.30 -9.26
N ILE A 131 3.87 -1.07 -9.60
CA ILE A 131 4.63 -0.18 -8.74
C ILE A 131 3.84 1.11 -8.55
N LEU A 132 3.70 1.55 -7.32
CA LEU A 132 3.25 2.89 -6.95
C LEU A 132 4.48 3.74 -6.62
N ILE A 133 4.51 4.95 -7.17
CA ILE A 133 5.63 5.87 -7.05
C ILE A 133 5.08 7.22 -6.60
N GLY A 134 5.39 7.61 -5.37
CA GLY A 134 5.13 8.95 -4.86
C GLY A 134 6.33 9.84 -5.10
N ILE A 135 6.10 11.02 -5.66
CA ILE A 135 7.14 12.00 -5.90
C ILE A 135 6.76 13.29 -5.19
N GLN A 136 7.69 13.81 -4.39
CA GLN A 136 7.58 15.12 -3.77
C GLN A 136 8.54 16.08 -4.49
N TYR A 137 7.97 17.10 -5.08
CA TYR A 137 8.67 18.24 -5.63
C TYR A 137 8.74 19.38 -4.59
N PRO A 138 9.47 20.46 -4.84
CA PRO A 138 9.56 21.58 -3.88
C PRO A 138 8.22 22.22 -3.49
N THR A 139 7.20 22.15 -4.37
CA THR A 139 5.92 22.84 -4.18
C THR A 139 4.70 21.95 -4.43
N SER A 140 4.89 20.67 -4.75
CA SER A 140 3.80 19.76 -5.09
C SER A 140 4.18 18.32 -4.84
N THR A 141 3.17 17.45 -4.87
CA THR A 141 3.35 15.99 -4.83
C THR A 141 2.57 15.34 -5.96
N SER A 142 3.06 14.22 -6.46
CA SER A 142 2.39 13.46 -7.52
C SER A 142 2.52 11.95 -7.27
N LEU A 143 1.44 11.23 -7.51
CA LEU A 143 1.40 9.77 -7.45
C LEU A 143 1.38 9.20 -8.87
N TYR A 144 2.21 8.20 -9.10
CA TYR A 144 2.29 7.48 -10.37
C TYR A 144 2.07 5.99 -10.13
N ARG A 145 1.55 5.32 -11.16
CA ARG A 145 1.51 3.87 -11.23
C ARG A 145 2.26 3.39 -12.46
N ALA A 146 3.17 2.45 -12.27
CA ALA A 146 3.94 1.78 -13.32
C ALA A 146 3.54 0.31 -13.38
N TYR A 147 3.01 -0.12 -14.53
CA TYR A 147 2.60 -1.52 -14.77
C TYR A 147 2.87 -1.91 -16.22
N GLY A 148 3.60 -3.01 -16.44
CA GLY A 148 4.04 -3.43 -17.77
C GLY A 148 4.88 -2.33 -18.44
N THR A 149 4.38 -1.74 -19.53
CA THR A 149 5.02 -0.60 -20.22
C THR A 149 4.33 0.73 -19.91
N SER A 150 3.28 0.72 -19.10
CA SER A 150 2.50 1.91 -18.77
C SER A 150 3.08 2.62 -17.56
N PHE A 151 3.30 3.93 -17.70
CA PHE A 151 3.69 4.83 -16.62
C PHE A 151 2.72 6.00 -16.62
N LEU A 152 1.85 6.05 -15.62
CA LEU A 152 0.70 6.97 -15.58
C LEU A 152 0.68 7.74 -14.27
N GLN A 153 0.52 9.04 -14.35
CA GLN A 153 0.12 9.84 -13.20
C GLN A 153 -1.34 9.48 -12.86
N VAL A 154 -1.60 9.26 -11.59
CA VAL A 154 -2.93 8.95 -11.09
C VAL A 154 -3.47 10.09 -10.25
N THR A 155 -4.77 10.32 -10.31
CA THR A 155 -5.48 11.40 -9.62
C THR A 155 -6.41 10.89 -8.52
N GLU A 156 -6.51 9.57 -8.39
CA GLU A 156 -7.34 8.89 -7.40
C GLU A 156 -6.49 7.91 -6.58
N PRO A 157 -6.88 7.57 -5.36
CA PRO A 157 -6.19 6.56 -4.57
C PRO A 157 -6.04 5.24 -5.32
N GLN A 158 -4.89 4.63 -5.19
CA GLN A 158 -4.57 3.36 -5.84
C GLN A 158 -4.30 2.28 -4.80
N CYS A 159 -4.73 1.07 -5.13
CA CYS A 159 -4.38 -0.13 -4.37
C CYS A 159 -3.94 -1.21 -5.36
N ILE A 160 -2.88 -1.92 -5.05
CA ILE A 160 -2.26 -2.97 -5.88
C ILE A 160 -1.97 -4.23 -5.07
N GLY A 161 -1.72 -5.34 -5.77
CA GLY A 161 -1.47 -6.65 -5.16
C GLY A 161 -2.74 -7.47 -4.92
N SER A 162 -2.63 -8.59 -4.18
CA SER A 162 -3.76 -9.51 -3.91
C SER A 162 -4.88 -8.87 -3.09
N GLY A 163 -4.56 -7.90 -2.23
CA GLY A 163 -5.52 -7.13 -1.44
C GLY A 163 -6.33 -6.09 -2.22
N VAL A 164 -6.11 -5.93 -3.53
CA VAL A 164 -6.66 -4.82 -4.34
C VAL A 164 -8.19 -4.72 -4.31
N VAL A 165 -8.91 -5.85 -4.34
CA VAL A 165 -10.39 -5.84 -4.41
C VAL A 165 -10.98 -5.30 -3.11
N LEU A 166 -10.52 -5.82 -1.98
CA LEU A 166 -10.96 -5.35 -0.66
C LEU A 166 -10.49 -3.91 -0.42
N GLY A 167 -9.22 -3.63 -0.73
CA GLY A 167 -8.66 -2.30 -0.56
C GLY A 167 -9.44 -1.23 -1.31
N LYS A 168 -9.73 -1.44 -2.60
CA LYS A 168 -10.54 -0.50 -3.40
C LYS A 168 -11.96 -0.30 -2.85
N SER A 169 -12.60 -1.37 -2.37
CA SER A 169 -13.93 -1.27 -1.77
C SER A 169 -13.92 -0.42 -0.50
N LEU A 170 -12.93 -0.60 0.37
CA LEU A 170 -12.80 0.18 1.59
C LEU A 170 -12.41 1.63 1.30
N ILE A 171 -11.50 1.87 0.36
CA ILE A 171 -11.13 3.22 -0.07
C ILE A 171 -12.35 3.98 -0.56
N ALA A 172 -13.18 3.37 -1.42
CA ALA A 172 -14.39 4.00 -1.93
C ALA A 172 -15.43 4.34 -0.86
N GLN A 173 -15.39 3.66 0.28
CA GLN A 173 -16.32 3.90 1.39
C GLN A 173 -15.81 4.93 2.41
N LEU A 174 -14.50 4.99 2.61
CA LEU A 174 -13.91 5.67 3.77
C LEU A 174 -13.07 6.89 3.39
N PHE A 175 -12.49 6.91 2.19
CA PHE A 175 -11.59 7.96 1.77
C PHE A 175 -12.32 9.04 0.97
N ASP A 176 -12.04 10.29 1.32
CA ASP A 176 -12.46 11.47 0.60
C ASP A 176 -11.22 12.28 0.17
N SER A 177 -11.22 12.80 -1.05
CA SER A 177 -10.09 13.55 -1.62
C SER A 177 -9.82 14.89 -0.93
N SER A 178 -10.75 15.38 -0.10
CA SER A 178 -10.55 16.56 0.77
C SER A 178 -9.74 16.27 2.02
N MET A 179 -9.44 15.00 2.31
CA MET A 179 -8.67 14.62 3.49
C MET A 179 -7.22 15.08 3.41
N THR A 180 -6.68 15.49 4.55
CA THR A 180 -5.24 15.74 4.74
C THR A 180 -4.47 14.42 4.93
N ILE A 181 -3.13 14.46 4.75
CA ILE A 181 -2.27 13.30 5.05
C ILE A 181 -2.42 12.82 6.50
N GLY A 182 -2.70 13.74 7.45
CA GLY A 182 -2.95 13.41 8.85
C GLY A 182 -4.17 12.52 9.07
N ARG A 183 -5.18 12.59 8.22
CA ARG A 183 -6.34 11.67 8.23
C ARG A 183 -6.15 10.52 7.25
N GLY A 184 -5.57 10.79 6.09
CA GLY A 184 -5.38 9.81 5.01
C GLY A 184 -4.57 8.59 5.47
N TRP A 185 -3.52 8.77 6.29
CA TRP A 185 -2.74 7.64 6.76
C TRP A 185 -3.51 6.71 7.72
N LEU A 186 -4.47 7.24 8.50
CA LEU A 186 -5.33 6.43 9.37
C LEU A 186 -6.24 5.52 8.54
N ILE A 187 -6.82 6.07 7.45
CA ILE A 187 -7.61 5.27 6.51
C ILE A 187 -6.72 4.25 5.79
N ALA A 188 -5.52 4.65 5.36
CA ALA A 188 -4.55 3.76 4.74
C ALA A 188 -4.20 2.58 5.66
N LEU A 189 -3.93 2.85 6.93
CA LEU A 189 -3.65 1.82 7.93
C LEU A 189 -4.84 0.88 8.14
N TYR A 190 -6.06 1.42 8.23
CA TYR A 190 -7.26 0.59 8.36
C TYR A 190 -7.48 -0.32 7.15
N VAL A 191 -7.30 0.20 5.93
CA VAL A 191 -7.39 -0.57 4.68
C VAL A 191 -6.39 -1.73 4.68
N LEU A 192 -5.13 -1.48 5.07
CA LEU A 192 -4.12 -2.53 5.15
C LEU A 192 -4.43 -3.54 6.26
N ASN A 193 -4.86 -3.08 7.44
CA ASN A 193 -5.25 -3.96 8.54
C ASN A 193 -6.39 -4.92 8.14
N GLN A 194 -7.39 -4.42 7.42
CA GLN A 194 -8.48 -5.26 6.89
C GLN A 194 -7.96 -6.25 5.85
N ALA A 195 -7.09 -5.83 4.93
CA ALA A 195 -6.51 -6.75 3.95
C ALA A 195 -5.65 -7.84 4.62
N LYS A 196 -4.83 -7.48 5.62
CA LYS A 196 -4.04 -8.45 6.40
C LYS A 196 -4.92 -9.44 7.18
N THR A 197 -6.14 -9.05 7.54
CA THR A 197 -7.09 -9.88 8.28
C THR A 197 -7.85 -10.85 7.38
N TRP A 198 -8.21 -10.44 6.16
CA TRP A 198 -9.18 -11.14 5.33
C TRP A 198 -8.63 -11.69 4.00
N VAL A 199 -7.43 -11.26 3.59
CA VAL A 199 -6.85 -11.68 2.31
C VAL A 199 -5.64 -12.56 2.55
N ASP A 200 -5.69 -13.80 2.04
CA ASP A 200 -4.57 -14.71 2.10
C ASP A 200 -3.34 -14.10 1.42
N GLY A 201 -2.21 -14.19 2.11
CA GLY A 201 -0.94 -13.66 1.61
C GLY A 201 -0.65 -12.19 1.91
N CYS A 202 -1.62 -11.43 2.44
CA CYS A 202 -1.35 -10.14 3.07
C CYS A 202 -1.01 -10.34 4.55
N GLY A 203 -0.02 -9.62 5.11
CA GLY A 203 0.33 -9.79 6.51
C GLY A 203 1.64 -9.12 6.93
N GLY A 204 2.20 -9.54 8.05
CA GLY A 204 3.38 -8.90 8.64
C GLY A 204 3.05 -7.53 9.24
N ASN A 205 4.05 -6.67 9.32
CA ASN A 205 3.88 -5.29 9.76
C ASN A 205 3.32 -4.43 8.63
N THR A 206 2.95 -3.20 8.94
CA THR A 206 2.56 -2.19 7.95
C THR A 206 3.59 -1.08 7.95
N ASP A 207 4.13 -0.76 6.77
CA ASP A 207 4.97 0.41 6.55
C ASP A 207 4.13 1.54 5.96
N ILE A 208 4.34 2.77 6.47
CA ILE A 208 3.66 3.98 5.99
C ILE A 208 4.69 5.10 5.83
N LEU A 209 4.72 5.68 4.63
CA LEU A 209 5.55 6.85 4.29
C LEU A 209 4.66 7.99 3.82
N LEU A 210 4.96 9.17 4.30
CA LEU A 210 4.25 10.42 4.00
C LEU A 210 5.15 11.35 3.21
N LEU A 211 4.60 11.92 2.13
CA LEU A 211 5.21 12.94 1.29
C LEU A 211 4.33 14.20 1.39
N SER A 212 4.71 15.15 2.24
CA SER A 212 3.94 16.39 2.41
C SER A 212 4.30 17.40 1.32
N ALA A 213 3.32 18.10 0.77
CA ALA A 213 3.56 19.22 -0.14
C ALA A 213 4.22 20.43 0.53
N HIS A 214 4.20 20.48 1.86
CA HIS A 214 4.67 21.63 2.66
C HIS A 214 5.99 21.36 3.38
N ASN A 215 6.36 20.11 3.60
CA ASN A 215 7.58 19.71 4.30
C ASN A 215 8.63 19.20 3.31
N LYS A 216 9.89 19.49 3.59
CA LYS A 216 11.01 18.85 2.89
C LYS A 216 11.32 17.54 3.62
N GLY A 217 11.32 16.44 2.86
CA GLY A 217 11.67 15.11 3.36
C GLY A 217 10.50 14.15 3.42
N ILE A 218 10.83 12.89 3.63
CA ILE A 218 9.91 11.77 3.74
C ILE A 218 9.71 11.49 5.22
N THR A 219 8.46 11.41 5.66
CA THR A 219 8.15 11.04 7.05
C THR A 219 7.69 9.60 7.11
N ARG A 220 8.42 8.76 7.85
CA ARG A 220 8.00 7.38 8.16
C ARG A 220 7.22 7.37 9.46
N ILE A 221 6.06 6.74 9.48
CA ILE A 221 5.30 6.50 10.71
C ILE A 221 6.02 5.40 11.51
N PRO A 222 6.31 5.62 12.81
CA PRO A 222 6.95 4.61 13.64
C PRO A 222 6.12 3.33 13.72
N THR A 223 6.78 2.17 13.67
CA THR A 223 6.11 0.86 13.72
C THR A 223 5.31 0.67 15.01
N THR A 224 5.78 1.24 16.12
CA THR A 224 5.08 1.19 17.42
C THR A 224 3.71 1.86 17.38
N GLU A 225 3.60 3.00 16.71
CA GLU A 225 2.32 3.70 16.53
C GLU A 225 1.38 2.94 15.61
N VAL A 226 1.93 2.37 14.53
CA VAL A 226 1.17 1.52 13.61
C VAL A 226 0.58 0.31 14.34
N GLU A 227 1.39 -0.40 15.13
CA GLU A 227 0.96 -1.59 15.88
C GLU A 227 -0.09 -1.25 16.96
N ASP A 228 0.08 -0.13 17.66
CA ASP A 228 -0.90 0.34 18.66
C ASP A 228 -2.26 0.61 18.02
N LEU A 229 -2.29 1.33 16.90
CA LEU A 229 -3.54 1.60 16.18
C LEU A 229 -4.16 0.35 15.56
N GLU A 230 -3.37 -0.55 14.99
CA GLU A 230 -3.90 -1.82 14.49
C GLU A 230 -4.57 -2.64 15.60
N SER A 231 -4.05 -2.57 16.83
CA SER A 231 -4.69 -3.23 17.98
C SER A 231 -6.06 -2.63 18.30
N HIS A 232 -6.21 -1.30 18.18
CA HIS A 232 -7.48 -0.61 18.37
C HIS A 232 -8.49 -0.92 17.26
N PHE A 233 -8.04 -1.04 16.00
CA PHE A 233 -8.91 -1.47 14.91
C PHE A 233 -9.44 -2.89 15.11
N LYS A 234 -8.61 -3.82 15.58
CA LYS A 234 -9.06 -5.18 15.91
C LYS A 234 -10.12 -5.19 17.02
N GLN A 235 -9.97 -4.32 18.04
CA GLN A 235 -10.98 -4.17 19.08
C GLN A 235 -12.27 -3.60 18.51
N PHE A 236 -12.20 -2.56 17.67
CA PHE A 236 -13.37 -1.99 17.00
C PHE A 236 -14.11 -3.06 16.18
N ASP A 237 -13.43 -3.79 15.32
CA ASP A 237 -14.03 -4.84 14.49
C ASP A 237 -14.68 -5.95 15.34
N ALA A 238 -14.08 -6.29 16.49
CA ALA A 238 -14.62 -7.28 17.40
C ALA A 238 -15.98 -6.86 18.00
N PHE A 239 -16.30 -5.57 18.07
CA PHE A 239 -17.59 -5.06 18.59
C PHE A 239 -18.67 -4.92 17.53
N VAL A 240 -18.30 -4.68 16.26
CA VAL A 240 -19.27 -4.46 15.19
C VAL A 240 -20.21 -5.66 15.04
N ARG A 241 -19.67 -6.88 15.03
CA ARG A 241 -20.48 -8.10 14.87
C ARG A 241 -21.47 -8.36 16.02
N PRO A 242 -21.06 -8.36 17.31
CA PRO A 242 -22.00 -8.54 18.41
C PRO A 242 -23.08 -7.46 18.45
N LEU A 243 -22.72 -6.21 18.15
CA LEU A 243 -23.67 -5.11 18.11
C LEU A 243 -24.70 -5.32 16.99
N PHE A 244 -24.26 -5.67 15.79
CA PHE A 244 -25.15 -5.95 14.66
C PHE A 244 -26.08 -7.11 14.95
N MET A 245 -25.54 -8.21 15.51
CA MET A 245 -26.37 -9.38 15.89
C MET A 245 -27.39 -9.03 16.98
N ALA A 246 -27.03 -8.19 17.94
CA ALA A 246 -27.96 -7.76 18.99
C ALA A 246 -29.08 -6.84 18.47
N VAL A 247 -28.80 -6.03 17.44
CA VAL A 247 -29.82 -5.23 16.74
C VAL A 247 -30.81 -6.12 15.98
N ALA A 248 -30.29 -7.17 15.33
CA ALA A 248 -31.09 -8.07 14.48
C ALA A 248 -31.90 -9.11 15.26
N ASP A 249 -31.54 -9.42 16.52
CA ASP A 249 -32.17 -10.47 17.31
C ASP A 249 -33.13 -9.90 18.37
N ARG A 250 -34.44 -10.04 18.11
CA ARG A 250 -35.52 -9.61 19.02
C ARG A 250 -35.50 -10.32 20.39
N ASN A 251 -34.79 -11.45 20.53
CA ASN A 251 -34.69 -12.18 21.80
C ASN A 251 -33.59 -11.64 22.70
N VAL A 252 -32.76 -10.72 22.24
CA VAL A 252 -31.79 -10.04 23.09
C VAL A 252 -32.52 -9.08 24.01
N PRO A 253 -32.43 -9.24 25.35
CA PRO A 253 -33.04 -8.33 26.29
C PRO A 253 -32.54 -6.90 26.09
N HIS A 254 -33.43 -5.93 26.20
CA HIS A 254 -33.11 -4.50 26.00
C HIS A 254 -31.93 -4.04 26.86
N GLU A 255 -31.87 -4.46 28.11
CA GLU A 255 -30.77 -4.17 29.01
C GLU A 255 -29.42 -4.65 28.48
N LYS A 256 -29.36 -5.86 27.91
CA LYS A 256 -28.16 -6.40 27.32
C LYS A 256 -27.74 -5.63 26.07
N TYR A 257 -28.69 -5.23 25.24
CA TYR A 257 -28.44 -4.36 24.10
C TYR A 257 -27.84 -3.02 24.52
N GLU A 258 -28.44 -2.35 25.53
CA GLU A 258 -27.90 -1.08 26.06
C GLU A 258 -26.50 -1.21 26.63
N GLN A 259 -26.18 -2.31 27.30
CA GLN A 259 -24.83 -2.58 27.79
C GLN A 259 -23.82 -2.69 26.63
N LEU A 260 -24.18 -3.36 25.53
CA LEU A 260 -23.35 -3.45 24.33
C LEU A 260 -23.12 -2.07 23.69
N VAL A 261 -24.18 -1.27 23.53
CA VAL A 261 -24.09 0.09 22.98
C VAL A 261 -23.21 0.98 23.87
N LYS A 262 -23.39 0.91 25.19
CA LYS A 262 -22.55 1.68 26.13
C LYS A 262 -21.08 1.30 26.02
N ARG A 263 -20.78 0.02 25.90
CA ARG A 263 -19.42 -0.47 25.73
C ARG A 263 -18.82 -0.01 24.40
N PHE A 264 -19.54 -0.18 23.29
CA PHE A 264 -19.13 0.31 21.97
C PHE A 264 -18.82 1.81 22.01
N ARG A 265 -19.69 2.61 22.65
CA ARG A 265 -19.45 4.05 22.82
C ARG A 265 -18.14 4.35 23.56
N LEU A 266 -17.82 3.60 24.62
CA LEU A 266 -16.59 3.80 25.39
C LEU A 266 -15.34 3.47 24.52
N ASP A 267 -15.41 2.39 23.75
CA ASP A 267 -14.31 2.00 22.87
C ASP A 267 -14.10 3.00 21.72
N MET A 268 -15.21 3.54 21.17
CA MET A 268 -15.14 4.63 20.17
C MET A 268 -14.55 5.93 20.74
N LEU A 269 -14.85 6.26 21.99
CA LEU A 269 -14.26 7.42 22.66
C LEU A 269 -12.75 7.19 22.92
N GLY A 270 -12.35 5.97 23.26
CA GLY A 270 -10.94 5.60 23.40
C GLY A 270 -10.19 5.72 22.06
N LEU A 271 -10.76 5.18 21.00
CA LEU A 271 -10.18 5.28 19.65
C LEU A 271 -10.05 6.73 19.19
N ARG A 272 -11.10 7.55 19.44
CA ARG A 272 -11.06 9.00 19.16
C ARG A 272 -9.94 9.69 19.94
N GLY A 273 -9.77 9.36 21.23
CA GLY A 273 -8.67 9.89 22.04
C GLY A 273 -7.32 9.62 21.43
N LYS A 274 -7.09 8.38 20.98
CA LYS A 274 -5.88 7.99 20.27
C LYS A 274 -5.65 8.76 18.97
N PHE A 275 -6.68 8.91 18.15
CA PHE A 275 -6.56 9.70 16.92
C PHE A 275 -6.21 11.15 17.19
N MET A 276 -6.76 11.74 18.26
CA MET A 276 -6.38 13.10 18.66
C MET A 276 -4.93 13.22 19.15
N GLU A 277 -4.41 12.19 19.85
CA GLU A 277 -3.00 12.13 20.24
C GLU A 277 -2.08 12.10 18.99
N TYR A 278 -2.45 11.32 17.96
CA TYR A 278 -1.71 11.27 16.70
C TYR A 278 -1.82 12.56 15.89
N GLU A 279 -3.00 13.18 15.85
CA GLU A 279 -3.17 14.49 15.21
C GLU A 279 -2.29 15.55 15.88
N GLU A 280 -2.23 15.56 17.20
CA GLU A 280 -1.35 16.42 17.98
C GLU A 280 0.14 16.10 17.71
N PHE A 281 0.50 14.83 17.59
CA PHE A 281 1.86 14.42 17.20
C PHE A 281 2.24 15.00 15.83
N PHE A 282 1.37 14.89 14.82
CA PHE A 282 1.60 15.46 13.50
C PHE A 282 1.68 16.98 13.54
N ARG A 283 0.82 17.62 14.31
CA ARG A 283 0.87 19.08 14.49
C ARG A 283 2.22 19.53 15.04
N ARG A 284 2.72 18.86 16.07
CA ARG A 284 4.05 19.14 16.64
C ARG A 284 5.18 18.85 15.64
N LEU A 285 5.08 17.81 14.87
CA LEU A 285 6.06 17.49 13.83
C LEU A 285 6.13 18.62 12.78
N CYS A 286 4.99 19.11 12.32
CA CYS A 286 4.90 20.25 11.42
C CYS A 286 5.48 21.52 12.03
N GLU A 287 5.15 21.83 13.30
CA GLU A 287 5.68 22.97 14.04
C GLU A 287 7.22 22.92 14.17
N LEU A 288 7.78 21.75 14.51
CA LEU A 288 9.24 21.56 14.59
C LEU A 288 9.93 21.77 13.24
N GLN A 289 9.24 21.49 12.15
CA GLN A 289 9.74 21.69 10.78
C GLN A 289 9.43 23.09 10.25
N GLY A 290 8.79 23.97 11.05
CA GLY A 290 8.44 25.32 10.64
C GLY A 290 7.32 25.41 9.61
N VAL A 291 6.46 24.41 9.56
CA VAL A 291 5.34 24.29 8.60
C VAL A 291 4.01 24.44 9.34
N ALA A 292 3.07 25.16 8.74
CA ALA A 292 1.72 25.26 9.26
C ALA A 292 1.02 23.89 9.12
N TYR A 293 0.50 23.34 10.23
CA TYR A 293 -0.37 22.18 10.18
C TYR A 293 -1.70 22.58 9.54
N PRO A 294 -2.14 21.92 8.46
CA PRO A 294 -3.42 22.24 7.87
C PRO A 294 -4.54 21.98 8.88
N LEU A 295 -5.30 23.00 9.23
CA LEU A 295 -6.45 22.84 10.11
C LEU A 295 -7.45 21.88 9.46
N PRO A 296 -7.95 20.87 10.18
CA PRO A 296 -8.98 20.00 9.66
C PRO A 296 -10.19 20.82 9.23
N GLU A 297 -10.64 20.66 7.99
CA GLU A 297 -11.93 21.18 7.60
C GLU A 297 -13.00 20.67 8.57
N THR A 298 -13.88 21.55 8.99
CA THR A 298 -15.00 21.19 9.85
C THR A 298 -15.77 20.04 9.18
N ILE A 299 -15.94 18.93 9.94
CA ILE A 299 -16.80 17.84 9.49
C ILE A 299 -18.14 18.46 9.14
N PRO A 300 -18.70 18.26 7.94
CA PRO A 300 -20.05 18.72 7.63
C PRO A 300 -20.98 18.25 8.75
N GLU A 301 -21.80 19.12 9.25
CA GLU A 301 -22.81 18.76 10.24
C GLU A 301 -23.63 17.58 9.69
N LEU A 302 -23.60 16.46 10.43
CA LEU A 302 -24.33 15.23 10.12
C LEU A 302 -25.84 15.49 10.27
#